data_6c4393a47368b4fca6a174941d2af82f
#
_entry.id   6c4393a47368b4fca6a174941d2af82f
#
_cell.length_a   1.000
_cell.length_b   1.000
_cell.length_c   1.000
_cell.angle_alpha   90.00
_cell.angle_beta   90.00
_cell.angle_gamma   90.00
#
_symmetry.space_group_name_H-M   'P 1'
#
loop_
_entity.id
_entity.type
_entity.pdbx_description
1 polymer ?
#
loop_
_entity_poly.entity_id
_entity_poly.type
_entity_poly.pdbx_seq_one_letter_code
_entity_poly.pdbx_strand_id
1 'polypeptide(L)'
;MKKGTAYCLVLTVVMVALFVLNLVKGSIDIPVGDVVNILMGDTENVKPSWQYIVMESRLPQALTAILCGAALAVCGLMLQTAFRNPLAGPSIFGINSGAGLGVALVMLLLGGSLSVGSVSVSGFVAVLAAAFIGAMAVMALIFFFSTIVRSHVMLLIIGIMIGYIANSAISLLNFFATDEGVKSYMVWGMGSFGGVSMKYMGTFAAITVLGLVGSLLLMKPLNALLLGDRYAENLGVNIQKVRNWLLFVTGLLTAITTAFCGPVAFIGLAVPHIARLLLTTDNHRFLMPATMLCGAVVALLCNVICVLPGESGVIPLNAVTPIIGAPVIIYVIIRERR
;
A
#
# COMPACT_ATOMS: atom_id res chain seq x y z
N MET A 1 2.73 -26.00 13.47
CA MET A 1 1.89 -26.01 12.25
C MET A 1 0.42 -25.69 12.51
N LYS A 2 -0.29 -26.40 13.42
CA LYS A 2 -1.73 -26.17 13.67
C LYS A 2 -2.11 -24.74 14.08
N LYS A 3 -1.29 -24.07 14.92
CA LYS A 3 -1.60 -22.69 15.38
C LYS A 3 -1.53 -21.63 14.23
N GLY A 4 -0.50 -21.65 13.38
CA GLY A 4 -0.37 -20.69 12.27
C GLY A 4 -1.52 -20.79 11.27
N THR A 5 -1.93 -22.02 10.92
CA THR A 5 -3.08 -22.25 10.03
C THR A 5 -4.40 -21.77 10.65
N ALA A 6 -4.58 -21.98 11.98
CA ALA A 6 -5.77 -21.50 12.68
C ALA A 6 -5.86 -19.96 12.67
N TYR A 7 -4.74 -19.26 12.91
CA TYR A 7 -4.72 -17.79 12.82
C TYR A 7 -5.03 -17.27 11.41
N CYS A 8 -4.46 -17.89 10.36
CA CYS A 8 -4.81 -17.51 8.98
C CYS A 8 -6.31 -17.72 8.70
N LEU A 9 -6.90 -18.80 9.19
CA LEU A 9 -8.33 -19.05 9.01
C LEU A 9 -9.19 -17.99 9.75
N VAL A 10 -8.84 -17.63 10.98
CA VAL A 10 -9.51 -16.56 11.72
C VAL A 10 -9.39 -15.23 11.00
N LEU A 11 -8.18 -14.87 10.52
CA LEU A 11 -7.96 -13.64 9.75
C LEU A 11 -8.78 -13.62 8.46
N THR A 12 -8.90 -14.76 7.77
CA THR A 12 -9.74 -14.87 6.56
C THR A 12 -11.21 -14.64 6.90
N VAL A 13 -11.73 -15.22 7.98
CA VAL A 13 -13.11 -14.99 8.42
C VAL A 13 -13.35 -13.51 8.77
N VAL A 14 -12.43 -12.90 9.51
CA VAL A 14 -12.50 -11.47 9.85
C VAL A 14 -12.42 -10.59 8.60
N MET A 15 -11.55 -10.94 7.65
CA MET A 15 -11.44 -10.23 6.38
C MET A 15 -12.75 -10.27 5.59
N VAL A 16 -13.38 -11.45 5.48
CA VAL A 16 -14.68 -11.60 4.79
C VAL A 16 -15.77 -10.82 5.52
N ALA A 17 -15.83 -10.88 6.83
CA ALA A 17 -16.80 -10.11 7.62
C ALA A 17 -16.63 -8.58 7.40
N LEU A 18 -15.39 -8.07 7.44
CA LEU A 18 -15.10 -6.67 7.17
C LEU A 18 -15.36 -6.30 5.70
N PHE A 19 -15.12 -7.21 4.75
CA PHE A 19 -15.45 -6.99 3.34
C PHE A 19 -16.96 -6.79 3.17
N VAL A 20 -17.77 -7.67 3.72
CA VAL A 20 -19.24 -7.53 3.71
C VAL A 20 -19.66 -6.23 4.39
N LEU A 21 -19.04 -5.89 5.53
CA LEU A 21 -19.34 -4.64 6.22
C LEU A 21 -19.04 -3.41 5.35
N ASN A 22 -17.94 -3.41 4.59
CA ASN A 22 -17.60 -2.35 3.64
C ASN A 22 -18.61 -2.22 2.49
N LEU A 23 -19.25 -3.32 2.07
CA LEU A 23 -20.29 -3.27 1.04
C LEU A 23 -21.62 -2.73 1.57
N VAL A 24 -21.94 -3.02 2.82
CA VAL A 24 -23.20 -2.61 3.47
C VAL A 24 -23.12 -1.17 3.99
N LYS A 25 -22.04 -0.82 4.67
CA LYS A 25 -21.85 0.51 5.28
C LYS A 25 -21.15 1.47 4.33
N GLY A 26 -21.62 2.72 4.32
CA GLY A 26 -21.09 3.80 3.50
C GLY A 26 -21.83 5.10 3.80
N SER A 27 -21.62 6.14 3.00
CA SER A 27 -22.27 7.45 3.15
C SER A 27 -23.80 7.39 3.02
N ILE A 28 -24.33 6.37 2.35
CA ILE A 28 -25.75 6.12 2.16
C ILE A 28 -26.07 4.75 2.73
N ASP A 29 -27.10 4.64 3.56
CA ASP A 29 -27.54 3.35 4.08
C ASP A 29 -28.31 2.57 3.00
N ILE A 30 -27.78 1.40 2.64
CA ILE A 30 -28.40 0.45 1.70
C ILE A 30 -28.75 -0.81 2.50
N PRO A 31 -30.00 -1.30 2.45
CA PRO A 31 -30.39 -2.53 3.13
C PRO A 31 -29.51 -3.73 2.71
N VAL A 32 -29.18 -4.59 3.67
CA VAL A 32 -28.32 -5.75 3.41
C VAL A 32 -28.90 -6.66 2.32
N GLY A 33 -30.22 -6.83 2.32
CA GLY A 33 -30.91 -7.63 1.30
C GLY A 33 -30.68 -7.10 -0.12
N ASP A 34 -30.76 -5.78 -0.31
CA ASP A 34 -30.53 -5.15 -1.60
C ASP A 34 -29.06 -5.26 -2.04
N VAL A 35 -28.10 -5.17 -1.10
CA VAL A 35 -26.69 -5.42 -1.42
C VAL A 35 -26.48 -6.86 -1.90
N VAL A 36 -27.11 -7.84 -1.27
CA VAL A 36 -27.04 -9.25 -1.69
C VAL A 36 -27.67 -9.45 -3.04
N ASN A 37 -28.87 -8.89 -3.27
CA ASN A 37 -29.57 -8.97 -4.56
C ASN A 37 -28.71 -8.38 -5.69
N ILE A 38 -28.09 -7.20 -5.47
CA ILE A 38 -27.18 -6.57 -6.44
C ILE A 38 -26.00 -7.50 -6.77
N LEU A 39 -25.38 -8.11 -5.77
CA LEU A 39 -24.24 -9.00 -5.98
C LEU A 39 -24.62 -10.31 -6.68
N MET A 40 -25.87 -10.76 -6.51
CA MET A 40 -26.40 -11.94 -7.21
C MET A 40 -26.95 -11.62 -8.62
N GLY A 41 -27.01 -10.34 -9.00
CA GLY A 41 -27.51 -9.90 -10.30
C GLY A 41 -29.05 -9.77 -10.37
N ASP A 42 -29.73 -9.93 -9.24
CA ASP A 42 -31.19 -9.69 -9.12
C ASP A 42 -31.42 -8.21 -8.81
N THR A 43 -31.61 -7.41 -9.86
CA THR A 43 -31.71 -5.95 -9.75
C THR A 43 -33.10 -5.42 -10.06
N GLU A 44 -34.09 -6.30 -10.34
CA GLU A 44 -35.44 -5.86 -10.77
C GLU A 44 -36.15 -4.98 -9.75
N ASN A 45 -35.97 -5.23 -8.45
CA ASN A 45 -36.60 -4.49 -7.35
C ASN A 45 -35.63 -3.53 -6.63
N VAL A 46 -34.43 -3.31 -7.15
CA VAL A 46 -33.40 -2.47 -6.50
C VAL A 46 -33.29 -1.12 -7.20
N LYS A 47 -33.11 -0.05 -6.42
CA LYS A 47 -32.91 1.29 -6.99
C LYS A 47 -31.63 1.32 -7.86
N PRO A 48 -31.67 1.82 -9.11
CA PRO A 48 -30.50 1.89 -9.98
C PRO A 48 -29.31 2.65 -9.36
N SER A 49 -29.58 3.68 -8.54
CA SER A 49 -28.55 4.42 -7.80
C SER A 49 -27.80 3.55 -6.78
N TRP A 50 -28.49 2.62 -6.12
CA TRP A 50 -27.88 1.70 -5.17
C TRP A 50 -27.00 0.67 -5.86
N GLN A 51 -27.47 0.15 -7.00
CA GLN A 51 -26.68 -0.74 -7.85
C GLN A 51 -25.36 -0.06 -8.27
N TYR A 52 -25.43 1.19 -8.74
CA TYR A 52 -24.25 1.96 -9.12
C TYR A 52 -23.29 2.16 -7.93
N ILE A 53 -23.81 2.55 -6.76
CA ILE A 53 -23.01 2.76 -5.55
C ILE A 53 -22.28 1.47 -5.12
N VAL A 54 -22.97 0.34 -5.11
CA VAL A 54 -22.38 -0.93 -4.70
C VAL A 54 -21.34 -1.41 -5.70
N MET A 55 -21.67 -1.42 -7.00
CA MET A 55 -20.81 -2.02 -8.03
C MET A 55 -19.66 -1.12 -8.48
N GLU A 56 -19.88 0.21 -8.58
CA GLU A 56 -18.87 1.14 -9.10
C GLU A 56 -18.11 1.91 -8.01
N SER A 57 -18.59 1.87 -6.75
CA SER A 57 -17.91 2.55 -5.65
C SER A 57 -17.48 1.60 -4.54
N ARG A 58 -18.41 0.93 -3.85
CA ARG A 58 -18.08 0.15 -2.64
C ARG A 58 -17.28 -1.11 -2.94
N LEU A 59 -17.67 -1.87 -3.94
CA LEU A 59 -16.99 -3.11 -4.32
C LEU A 59 -15.55 -2.85 -4.77
N PRO A 60 -15.28 -1.93 -5.72
CA PRO A 60 -13.90 -1.61 -6.08
C PRO A 60 -13.08 -1.07 -4.90
N GLN A 61 -13.67 -0.22 -4.05
CA GLN A 61 -13.00 0.34 -2.87
C GLN A 61 -12.60 -0.75 -1.87
N ALA A 62 -13.49 -1.70 -1.58
CA ALA A 62 -13.21 -2.82 -0.68
C ALA A 62 -12.14 -3.78 -1.25
N LEU A 63 -12.21 -4.10 -2.55
CA LEU A 63 -11.18 -4.89 -3.23
C LEU A 63 -9.83 -4.19 -3.24
N THR A 64 -9.82 -2.89 -3.49
CA THR A 64 -8.61 -2.07 -3.43
C THR A 64 -8.00 -2.07 -2.03
N ALA A 65 -8.81 -1.95 -0.98
CA ALA A 65 -8.34 -2.01 0.41
C ALA A 65 -7.66 -3.36 0.71
N ILE A 66 -8.24 -4.48 0.29
CA ILE A 66 -7.64 -5.83 0.45
C ILE A 66 -6.28 -5.89 -0.23
N LEU A 67 -6.22 -5.54 -1.52
CA LEU A 67 -5.01 -5.68 -2.33
C LEU A 67 -3.91 -4.71 -1.87
N CYS A 68 -4.26 -3.44 -1.63
CA CYS A 68 -3.33 -2.42 -1.16
C CYS A 68 -2.81 -2.76 0.24
N GLY A 69 -3.69 -3.16 1.16
CA GLY A 69 -3.33 -3.55 2.52
C GLY A 69 -2.37 -4.74 2.54
N ALA A 70 -2.66 -5.79 1.78
CA ALA A 70 -1.81 -6.97 1.65
C ALA A 70 -0.44 -6.60 1.04
N ALA A 71 -0.43 -5.78 -0.03
CA ALA A 71 0.78 -5.36 -0.73
C ALA A 71 1.71 -4.54 0.18
N LEU A 72 1.19 -3.49 0.81
CA LEU A 72 2.00 -2.64 1.69
C LEU A 72 2.51 -3.40 2.91
N ALA A 73 1.68 -4.26 3.51
CA ALA A 73 2.07 -5.06 4.67
C ALA A 73 3.22 -6.03 4.33
N VAL A 74 3.14 -6.74 3.21
CA VAL A 74 4.22 -7.66 2.83
C VAL A 74 5.49 -6.91 2.42
N CYS A 75 5.38 -5.74 1.78
CA CYS A 75 6.52 -4.88 1.51
C CYS A 75 7.24 -4.50 2.80
N GLY A 76 6.49 -4.07 3.82
CA GLY A 76 7.04 -3.77 5.14
C GLY A 76 7.75 -4.97 5.76
N LEU A 77 7.13 -6.15 5.78
CA LEU A 77 7.72 -7.37 6.32
C LEU A 77 9.06 -7.71 5.64
N MET A 78 9.09 -7.67 4.29
CA MET A 78 10.30 -7.95 3.52
C MET A 78 11.42 -6.96 3.83
N LEU A 79 11.09 -5.67 3.86
CA LEU A 79 12.06 -4.62 4.17
C LEU A 79 12.58 -4.71 5.60
N GLN A 80 11.71 -4.91 6.59
CA GLN A 80 12.11 -5.08 7.99
C GLN A 80 13.08 -6.25 8.17
N THR A 81 12.82 -7.37 7.50
CA THR A 81 13.69 -8.54 7.55
C THR A 81 15.02 -8.30 6.85
N ALA A 82 14.99 -7.81 5.60
CA ALA A 82 16.21 -7.63 4.80
C ALA A 82 17.14 -6.55 5.36
N PHE A 83 16.59 -5.50 5.94
CA PHE A 83 17.37 -4.41 6.52
C PHE A 83 17.59 -4.56 8.03
N ARG A 84 17.08 -5.63 8.64
CA ARG A 84 17.13 -5.87 10.09
C ARG A 84 16.78 -4.63 10.90
N ASN A 85 15.78 -3.92 10.42
CA ASN A 85 15.30 -2.71 11.03
C ASN A 85 13.78 -2.80 11.19
N PRO A 86 13.24 -2.88 12.42
CA PRO A 86 11.81 -2.99 12.67
C PRO A 86 11.02 -1.79 12.16
N LEU A 87 11.69 -0.66 11.93
CA LEU A 87 11.09 0.57 11.42
C LEU A 87 11.19 0.70 9.89
N ALA A 88 11.82 -0.26 9.19
CA ALA A 88 11.89 -0.21 7.74
C ALA A 88 10.50 -0.40 7.11
N GLY A 89 10.18 0.48 6.17
CA GLY A 89 8.92 0.43 5.43
C GLY A 89 9.05 1.07 4.05
N PRO A 90 8.09 0.86 3.14
CA PRO A 90 8.17 1.33 1.77
C PRO A 90 8.36 2.86 1.66
N SER A 91 7.77 3.62 2.59
CA SER A 91 7.87 5.08 2.62
C SER A 91 9.28 5.61 2.91
N ILE A 92 10.10 4.84 3.64
CA ILE A 92 11.46 5.28 4.03
C ILE A 92 12.40 5.32 2.83
N PHE A 93 12.16 4.50 1.81
CA PHE A 93 12.97 4.50 0.58
C PHE A 93 12.68 5.67 -0.36
N GLY A 94 11.81 6.61 0.02
CA GLY A 94 11.47 7.77 -0.80
C GLY A 94 10.58 7.45 -2.02
N ILE A 95 10.10 6.20 -2.17
CA ILE A 95 9.26 5.78 -3.31
C ILE A 95 7.97 6.61 -3.36
N ASN A 96 7.34 6.80 -2.20
CA ASN A 96 6.14 7.65 -2.08
C ASN A 96 6.43 9.12 -2.43
N SER A 97 7.60 9.63 -2.04
CA SER A 97 8.02 11.00 -2.39
C SER A 97 8.29 11.13 -3.89
N GLY A 98 8.84 10.09 -4.51
CA GLY A 98 9.00 10.03 -5.97
C GLY A 98 7.66 10.04 -6.70
N ALA A 99 6.71 9.23 -6.25
CA ALA A 99 5.34 9.25 -6.76
C ALA A 99 4.71 10.65 -6.58
N GLY A 100 4.84 11.23 -5.38
CA GLY A 100 4.36 12.57 -5.06
C GLY A 100 4.97 13.65 -5.95
N LEU A 101 6.26 13.57 -6.26
CA LEU A 101 6.91 14.49 -7.18
C LEU A 101 6.36 14.35 -8.61
N GLY A 102 6.15 13.13 -9.09
CA GLY A 102 5.52 12.89 -10.38
C GLY A 102 4.13 13.52 -10.47
N VAL A 103 3.30 13.31 -9.43
CA VAL A 103 1.96 13.91 -9.35
C VAL A 103 2.02 15.43 -9.23
N ALA A 104 2.95 15.96 -8.43
CA ALA A 104 3.16 17.40 -8.30
C ALA A 104 3.48 18.06 -9.64
N LEU A 105 4.33 17.45 -10.46
CA LEU A 105 4.64 17.94 -11.79
C LEU A 105 3.39 18.04 -12.67
N VAL A 106 2.49 17.06 -12.60
CA VAL A 106 1.25 17.07 -13.40
C VAL A 106 0.21 18.02 -12.84
N MET A 107 -0.05 17.98 -11.54
CA MET A 107 -1.14 18.78 -10.94
C MET A 107 -0.75 20.24 -10.73
N LEU A 108 0.49 20.51 -10.30
CA LEU A 108 0.92 21.87 -9.92
C LEU A 108 1.51 22.65 -11.10
N LEU A 109 2.23 21.98 -12.00
CA LEU A 109 2.92 22.65 -13.11
C LEU A 109 2.11 22.60 -14.42
N LEU A 110 1.46 21.46 -14.70
CA LEU A 110 0.81 21.19 -15.99
C LEU A 110 -0.73 21.28 -15.94
N GLY A 111 -1.30 21.76 -14.82
CA GLY A 111 -2.74 21.94 -14.67
C GLY A 111 -3.56 20.65 -14.79
N GLY A 112 -2.98 19.50 -14.41
CA GLY A 112 -3.68 18.22 -14.38
C GLY A 112 -3.76 17.47 -15.71
N SER A 113 -3.05 17.92 -16.76
CA SER A 113 -3.03 17.28 -18.08
C SER A 113 -1.61 17.14 -18.62
N LEU A 114 -1.38 16.08 -19.40
CA LEU A 114 -0.14 15.88 -20.15
C LEU A 114 -0.46 15.92 -21.64
N SER A 115 0.18 16.81 -22.37
CA SER A 115 0.07 16.90 -23.83
C SER A 115 1.43 16.66 -24.46
N VAL A 116 1.54 15.62 -25.29
CA VAL A 116 2.75 15.31 -26.07
C VAL A 116 2.35 15.20 -27.53
N GLY A 117 2.67 16.24 -28.31
CA GLY A 117 2.28 16.35 -29.72
C GLY A 117 0.75 16.38 -29.90
N SER A 118 0.22 15.45 -30.68
CA SER A 118 -1.23 15.30 -30.93
C SER A 118 -1.98 14.48 -29.88
N VAL A 119 -1.27 13.88 -28.92
CA VAL A 119 -1.85 13.03 -27.87
C VAL A 119 -1.96 13.84 -26.59
N SER A 120 -3.18 14.10 -26.12
CA SER A 120 -3.43 14.66 -24.80
C SER A 120 -3.93 13.58 -23.84
N VAL A 121 -3.22 13.38 -22.74
CA VAL A 121 -3.62 12.50 -21.63
C VAL A 121 -4.00 13.41 -20.47
N SER A 122 -5.26 13.41 -20.12
CA SER A 122 -5.81 14.32 -19.11
C SER A 122 -6.33 13.57 -17.88
N GLY A 123 -6.41 14.29 -16.78
CA GLY A 123 -7.06 13.84 -15.56
C GLY A 123 -6.37 12.65 -14.88
N PHE A 124 -7.18 11.70 -14.46
CA PHE A 124 -6.74 10.56 -13.62
C PHE A 124 -5.60 9.74 -14.23
N VAL A 125 -5.64 9.48 -15.55
CA VAL A 125 -4.60 8.63 -16.20
C VAL A 125 -3.24 9.32 -16.21
N ALA A 126 -3.21 10.64 -16.42
CA ALA A 126 -1.97 11.43 -16.38
C ALA A 126 -1.34 11.40 -14.98
N VAL A 127 -2.15 11.59 -13.94
CA VAL A 127 -1.73 11.53 -12.54
C VAL A 127 -1.23 10.14 -12.17
N LEU A 128 -1.96 9.10 -12.58
CA LEU A 128 -1.59 7.70 -12.35
C LEU A 128 -0.24 7.36 -12.99
N ALA A 129 -0.06 7.70 -14.26
CA ALA A 129 1.19 7.46 -14.99
C ALA A 129 2.36 8.23 -14.36
N ALA A 130 2.16 9.49 -14.02
CA ALA A 130 3.19 10.33 -13.40
C ALA A 130 3.58 9.80 -12.00
N ALA A 131 2.62 9.39 -11.17
CA ALA A 131 2.88 8.78 -9.88
C ALA A 131 3.70 7.49 -10.02
N PHE A 132 3.29 6.62 -10.95
CA PHE A 132 3.99 5.35 -11.20
C PHE A 132 5.42 5.59 -11.73
N ILE A 133 5.59 6.48 -12.70
CA ILE A 133 6.91 6.82 -13.25
C ILE A 133 7.80 7.44 -12.18
N GLY A 134 7.30 8.38 -11.38
CA GLY A 134 8.05 8.99 -10.29
C GLY A 134 8.49 7.98 -9.23
N ALA A 135 7.61 7.06 -8.84
CA ALA A 135 7.93 5.97 -7.93
C ALA A 135 9.01 5.04 -8.51
N MET A 136 8.87 4.65 -9.79
CA MET A 136 9.82 3.78 -10.47
C MET A 136 11.18 4.45 -10.69
N ALA A 137 11.21 5.76 -10.91
CA ALA A 137 12.47 6.52 -11.02
C ALA A 137 13.26 6.49 -9.70
N VAL A 138 12.60 6.74 -8.56
CA VAL A 138 13.24 6.61 -7.24
C VAL A 138 13.68 5.17 -7.00
N MET A 139 12.85 4.20 -7.38
CA MET A 139 13.21 2.78 -7.24
C MET A 139 14.44 2.42 -8.07
N ALA A 140 14.54 2.92 -9.29
CA ALA A 140 15.73 2.72 -10.15
C ALA A 140 16.99 3.34 -9.51
N LEU A 141 16.86 4.52 -8.88
CA LEU A 141 17.97 5.15 -8.14
C LEU A 141 18.39 4.29 -6.95
N ILE A 142 17.43 3.81 -6.13
CA ILE A 142 17.73 2.91 -5.00
C ILE A 142 18.39 1.63 -5.48
N PHE A 143 17.90 1.05 -6.58
CA PHE A 143 18.50 -0.14 -7.18
C PHE A 143 19.94 0.13 -7.64
N PHE A 144 20.18 1.26 -8.32
CA PHE A 144 21.54 1.68 -8.72
C PHE A 144 22.46 1.80 -7.51
N PHE A 145 22.06 2.52 -6.45
CA PHE A 145 22.86 2.63 -5.24
C PHE A 145 23.05 1.30 -4.52
N SER A 146 22.08 0.38 -4.61
CA SER A 146 22.19 -0.95 -4.01
C SER A 146 23.31 -1.81 -4.65
N THR A 147 23.76 -1.50 -5.86
CA THR A 147 24.89 -2.17 -6.49
C THR A 147 26.26 -1.65 -6.01
N ILE A 148 26.28 -0.38 -5.56
CA ILE A 148 27.49 0.29 -5.11
C ILE A 148 27.66 0.16 -3.59
N VAL A 149 26.57 0.31 -2.85
CA VAL A 149 26.58 0.35 -1.38
C VAL A 149 26.22 -1.02 -0.80
N ARG A 150 27.12 -1.57 -0.02
CA ARG A 150 26.92 -2.87 0.66
C ARG A 150 26.17 -2.75 1.99
N SER A 151 26.27 -1.60 2.66
CA SER A 151 25.63 -1.37 3.95
C SER A 151 24.13 -1.12 3.83
N HIS A 152 23.35 -1.91 4.56
CA HIS A 152 21.90 -1.76 4.63
C HIS A 152 21.49 -0.38 5.18
N VAL A 153 22.22 0.09 6.22
CA VAL A 153 21.95 1.40 6.84
C VAL A 153 22.23 2.56 5.87
N MET A 154 23.33 2.50 5.12
CA MET A 154 23.63 3.52 4.13
C MET A 154 22.57 3.59 3.02
N LEU A 155 22.06 2.43 2.58
CA LEU A 155 21.01 2.42 1.56
C LEU A 155 19.70 3.03 2.07
N LEU A 156 19.35 2.81 3.34
CA LEU A 156 18.21 3.49 3.98
C LEU A 156 18.42 5.01 4.03
N ILE A 157 19.61 5.47 4.43
CA ILE A 157 19.93 6.89 4.48
C ILE A 157 19.82 7.53 3.09
N ILE A 158 20.33 6.86 2.04
CA ILE A 158 20.21 7.33 0.66
C ILE A 158 18.73 7.47 0.28
N GLY A 159 17.89 6.48 0.61
CA GLY A 159 16.46 6.54 0.35
C GLY A 159 15.78 7.74 1.03
N ILE A 160 16.13 8.00 2.28
CA ILE A 160 15.64 9.18 3.04
C ILE A 160 16.09 10.48 2.37
N MET A 161 17.35 10.57 1.94
CA MET A 161 17.89 11.78 1.28
C MET A 161 17.21 12.03 -0.08
N ILE A 162 16.97 10.98 -0.87
CA ILE A 162 16.19 11.08 -2.11
C ILE A 162 14.77 11.58 -1.81
N GLY A 163 14.15 11.07 -0.74
CA GLY A 163 12.84 11.54 -0.27
C GLY A 163 12.85 13.03 0.09
N TYR A 164 13.88 13.53 0.78
CA TYR A 164 14.02 14.96 1.10
C TYR A 164 14.20 15.82 -0.14
N ILE A 165 15.00 15.38 -1.12
CA ILE A 165 15.18 16.11 -2.40
C ILE A 165 13.83 16.20 -3.11
N ALA A 166 13.10 15.09 -3.23
CA ALA A 166 11.79 15.08 -3.85
C ALA A 166 10.79 16.01 -3.14
N ASN A 167 10.73 15.95 -1.80
CA ASN A 167 9.85 16.82 -1.01
C ASN A 167 10.22 18.30 -1.11
N SER A 168 11.51 18.64 -1.21
CA SER A 168 11.98 20.00 -1.45
C SER A 168 11.51 20.52 -2.80
N ALA A 169 11.63 19.69 -3.86
CA ALA A 169 11.12 20.00 -5.19
C ALA A 169 9.59 20.19 -5.18
N ILE A 170 8.84 19.32 -4.48
CA ILE A 170 7.38 19.46 -4.31
C ILE A 170 7.04 20.78 -3.62
N SER A 171 7.77 21.17 -2.57
CA SER A 171 7.55 22.43 -1.85
C SER A 171 7.77 23.64 -2.77
N LEU A 172 8.79 23.58 -3.63
CA LEU A 172 9.05 24.63 -4.62
C LEU A 172 7.93 24.72 -5.66
N LEU A 173 7.45 23.58 -6.15
CA LEU A 173 6.31 23.53 -7.09
C LEU A 173 5.04 24.09 -6.45
N ASN A 174 4.75 23.75 -5.21
CA ASN A 174 3.59 24.28 -4.47
C ASN A 174 3.66 25.80 -4.31
N PHE A 175 4.85 26.38 -4.12
CA PHE A 175 5.01 27.83 -3.98
C PHE A 175 4.61 28.62 -5.26
N PHE A 176 4.81 28.03 -6.45
CA PHE A 176 4.48 28.66 -7.72
C PHE A 176 3.13 28.20 -8.30
N ALA A 177 2.46 27.24 -7.66
CA ALA A 177 1.23 26.65 -8.17
C ALA A 177 -0.01 27.51 -7.88
N THR A 178 -1.09 27.22 -8.57
CA THR A 178 -2.42 27.79 -8.29
C THR A 178 -3.04 27.15 -7.06
N ASP A 179 -3.92 27.87 -6.36
CA ASP A 179 -4.61 27.35 -5.17
C ASP A 179 -5.41 26.07 -5.47
N GLU A 180 -6.01 25.98 -6.67
CA GLU A 180 -6.74 24.79 -7.11
C GLU A 180 -5.81 23.59 -7.33
N GLY A 181 -4.63 23.80 -7.91
CA GLY A 181 -3.61 22.77 -8.06
C GLY A 181 -3.12 22.26 -6.73
N VAL A 182 -2.79 23.17 -5.80
CA VAL A 182 -2.37 22.82 -4.44
C VAL A 182 -3.44 22.01 -3.71
N LYS A 183 -4.72 22.44 -3.77
CA LYS A 183 -5.84 21.72 -3.17
C LYS A 183 -5.98 20.30 -3.74
N SER A 184 -5.89 20.16 -5.05
CA SER A 184 -5.99 18.86 -5.73
C SER A 184 -4.84 17.93 -5.32
N TYR A 185 -3.61 18.45 -5.26
CA TYR A 185 -2.44 17.71 -4.79
C TYR A 185 -2.57 17.28 -3.32
N MET A 186 -3.08 18.16 -2.46
CA MET A 186 -3.33 17.84 -1.04
C MET A 186 -4.35 16.71 -0.89
N VAL A 187 -5.46 16.76 -1.64
CA VAL A 187 -6.50 15.71 -1.61
C VAL A 187 -5.91 14.36 -2.06
N TRP A 188 -5.11 14.34 -3.13
CA TRP A 188 -4.42 13.11 -3.55
C TRP A 188 -3.48 12.59 -2.47
N GLY A 189 -2.73 13.47 -1.80
CA GLY A 189 -1.78 13.13 -0.73
C GLY A 189 -2.45 12.58 0.54
N MET A 190 -3.74 12.80 0.72
CA MET A 190 -4.50 12.24 1.86
C MET A 190 -4.74 10.74 1.75
N GLY A 191 -4.56 10.15 0.56
CA GLY A 191 -4.77 8.74 0.30
C GLY A 191 -6.24 8.31 0.34
N SER A 192 -6.61 7.39 -0.54
CA SER A 192 -7.97 6.84 -0.61
C SER A 192 -7.97 5.49 -1.32
N PHE A 193 -8.78 4.54 -0.85
CA PHE A 193 -9.03 3.31 -1.59
C PHE A 193 -10.08 3.47 -2.69
N GLY A 194 -10.81 4.60 -2.72
CA GLY A 194 -11.80 4.91 -3.74
C GLY A 194 -11.20 5.39 -5.08
N GLY A 195 -9.89 5.50 -5.20
CA GLY A 195 -9.23 5.95 -6.44
C GLY A 195 -9.24 4.91 -7.58
N VAL A 196 -9.56 3.65 -7.31
CA VAL A 196 -9.60 2.57 -8.31
C VAL A 196 -11.04 2.32 -8.75
N SER A 197 -11.41 2.76 -9.95
CA SER A 197 -12.71 2.40 -10.54
C SER A 197 -12.70 0.97 -11.07
N MET A 198 -13.89 0.38 -11.27
CA MET A 198 -14.03 -0.99 -11.79
C MET A 198 -13.32 -1.17 -13.14
N LYS A 199 -13.27 -0.14 -13.97
CA LYS A 199 -12.54 -0.13 -15.25
C LYS A 199 -11.05 -0.44 -15.10
N TYR A 200 -10.39 0.04 -14.05
CA TYR A 200 -8.96 -0.14 -13.82
C TYR A 200 -8.65 -1.26 -12.81
N MET A 201 -9.68 -1.81 -12.17
CA MET A 201 -9.53 -2.86 -11.15
C MET A 201 -8.76 -4.07 -11.67
N GLY A 202 -9.04 -4.52 -12.90
CA GLY A 202 -8.34 -5.65 -13.51
C GLY A 202 -6.82 -5.44 -13.62
N THR A 203 -6.40 -4.24 -14.07
CA THR A 203 -4.98 -3.89 -14.19
C THR A 203 -4.32 -3.77 -12.82
N PHE A 204 -4.98 -3.06 -11.88
CA PHE A 204 -4.49 -2.91 -10.51
C PHE A 204 -4.33 -4.26 -9.81
N ALA A 205 -5.36 -5.12 -9.90
CA ALA A 205 -5.36 -6.45 -9.29
C ALA A 205 -4.28 -7.35 -9.91
N ALA A 206 -4.16 -7.38 -11.23
CA ALA A 206 -3.17 -8.22 -11.92
C ALA A 206 -1.74 -7.89 -11.49
N ILE A 207 -1.36 -6.61 -11.50
CA ILE A 207 0.00 -6.17 -11.12
C ILE A 207 0.23 -6.43 -9.62
N THR A 208 -0.75 -6.14 -8.78
CA THR A 208 -0.64 -6.35 -7.34
C THR A 208 -0.51 -7.84 -6.99
N VAL A 209 -1.34 -8.69 -7.58
CA VAL A 209 -1.28 -10.15 -7.36
C VAL A 209 0.05 -10.72 -7.88
N LEU A 210 0.54 -10.29 -9.04
CA LEU A 210 1.85 -10.70 -9.54
C LEU A 210 2.97 -10.32 -8.55
N GLY A 211 2.94 -9.12 -8.00
CA GLY A 211 3.89 -8.69 -6.97
C GLY A 211 3.76 -9.50 -5.67
N LEU A 212 2.53 -9.78 -5.22
CA LEU A 212 2.28 -10.63 -4.05
C LEU A 212 2.81 -12.05 -4.25
N VAL A 213 2.56 -12.65 -5.42
CA VAL A 213 3.12 -13.97 -5.78
C VAL A 213 4.66 -13.91 -5.83
N GLY A 214 5.21 -12.84 -6.44
CA GLY A 214 6.66 -12.61 -6.46
C GLY A 214 7.28 -12.51 -5.05
N SER A 215 6.55 -11.94 -4.09
CA SER A 215 7.01 -11.88 -2.69
C SER A 215 7.04 -13.26 -2.03
N LEU A 216 6.10 -14.15 -2.34
CA LEU A 216 6.07 -15.51 -1.79
C LEU A 216 7.31 -16.32 -2.18
N LEU A 217 7.92 -16.05 -3.33
CA LEU A 217 9.17 -16.69 -3.74
C LEU A 217 10.36 -16.33 -2.83
N LEU A 218 10.27 -15.23 -2.10
CA LEU A 218 11.29 -14.76 -1.17
C LEU A 218 11.20 -15.38 0.23
N MET A 219 10.19 -16.19 0.55
CA MET A 219 10.03 -16.77 1.90
C MET A 219 11.27 -17.53 2.38
N LYS A 220 11.84 -18.38 1.52
CA LYS A 220 13.02 -19.19 1.89
C LYS A 220 14.28 -18.33 2.06
N PRO A 221 14.63 -17.45 1.10
CA PRO A 221 15.77 -16.55 1.26
C PRO A 221 15.66 -15.64 2.49
N LEU A 222 14.46 -15.09 2.76
CA LEU A 222 14.23 -14.23 3.93
C LEU A 222 14.42 -14.99 5.25
N ASN A 223 14.01 -16.25 5.34
CA ASN A 223 14.28 -17.08 6.51
C ASN A 223 15.79 -17.30 6.72
N ALA A 224 16.57 -17.46 5.66
CA ALA A 224 18.01 -17.56 5.76
C ALA A 224 18.64 -16.24 6.23
N LEU A 225 18.14 -15.09 5.75
CA LEU A 225 18.61 -13.77 6.17
C LEU A 225 18.37 -13.46 7.66
N LEU A 226 17.35 -14.07 8.29
CA LEU A 226 17.15 -13.95 9.75
C LEU A 226 18.37 -14.46 10.55
N LEU A 227 19.08 -15.46 10.03
CA LEU A 227 20.25 -16.05 10.68
C LEU A 227 21.54 -15.23 10.49
N GLY A 228 21.49 -14.24 9.62
CA GLY A 228 22.63 -13.39 9.29
C GLY A 228 23.14 -13.58 7.88
N ASP A 229 23.72 -12.51 7.30
CA ASP A 229 24.17 -12.50 5.91
C ASP A 229 25.24 -13.56 5.64
N ARG A 230 26.27 -13.63 6.49
CA ARG A 230 27.34 -14.63 6.37
C ARG A 230 26.80 -16.08 6.46
N TYR A 231 25.81 -16.29 7.33
CA TYR A 231 25.21 -17.62 7.47
C TYR A 231 24.35 -17.96 6.26
N ALA A 232 23.57 -17.00 5.74
CA ALA A 232 22.78 -17.15 4.53
C ALA A 232 23.68 -17.47 3.31
N GLU A 233 24.82 -16.79 3.17
CA GLU A 233 25.82 -17.09 2.11
C GLU A 233 26.36 -18.52 2.21
N ASN A 234 26.69 -18.99 3.41
CA ASN A 234 27.15 -20.38 3.64
C ASN A 234 26.07 -21.42 3.30
N LEU A 235 24.77 -21.03 3.39
CA LEU A 235 23.64 -21.85 2.92
C LEU A 235 23.41 -21.77 1.40
N GLY A 236 24.28 -21.06 0.66
CA GLY A 236 24.18 -20.91 -0.80
C GLY A 236 23.21 -19.79 -1.25
N VAL A 237 22.74 -18.94 -0.35
CA VAL A 237 21.86 -17.81 -0.70
C VAL A 237 22.70 -16.67 -1.27
N ASN A 238 22.43 -16.28 -2.51
CA ASN A 238 23.03 -15.08 -3.10
C ASN A 238 22.31 -13.82 -2.60
N ILE A 239 22.90 -13.16 -1.58
CA ILE A 239 22.29 -11.99 -0.91
C ILE A 239 22.01 -10.87 -1.89
N GLN A 240 22.90 -10.58 -2.84
CA GLN A 240 22.70 -9.52 -3.81
C GLN A 240 21.47 -9.78 -4.72
N LYS A 241 21.30 -11.03 -5.18
CA LYS A 241 20.13 -11.42 -5.99
C LYS A 241 18.86 -11.31 -5.18
N VAL A 242 18.86 -11.76 -3.92
CA VAL A 242 17.70 -11.66 -3.02
C VAL A 242 17.34 -10.21 -2.77
N ARG A 243 18.32 -9.36 -2.46
CA ARG A 243 18.13 -7.92 -2.25
C ARG A 243 17.56 -7.23 -3.50
N ASN A 244 18.09 -7.54 -4.66
CA ASN A 244 17.62 -6.97 -5.93
C ASN A 244 16.17 -7.37 -6.23
N TRP A 245 15.83 -8.66 -6.04
CA TRP A 245 14.49 -9.16 -6.23
C TRP A 245 13.50 -8.55 -5.22
N LEU A 246 13.91 -8.44 -3.96
CA LEU A 246 13.14 -7.81 -2.90
C LEU A 246 12.85 -6.34 -3.22
N LEU A 247 13.88 -5.58 -3.61
CA LEU A 247 13.73 -4.19 -3.98
C LEU A 247 12.81 -4.04 -5.20
N PHE A 248 12.92 -4.90 -6.20
CA PHE A 248 12.03 -4.89 -7.36
C PHE A 248 10.57 -5.13 -6.98
N VAL A 249 10.29 -6.19 -6.19
CA VAL A 249 8.93 -6.54 -5.77
C VAL A 249 8.33 -5.45 -4.86
N THR A 250 9.10 -4.96 -3.89
CA THR A 250 8.62 -3.89 -2.99
C THR A 250 8.41 -2.59 -3.75
N GLY A 251 9.29 -2.26 -4.69
CA GLY A 251 9.15 -1.08 -5.53
C GLY A 251 7.92 -1.14 -6.42
N LEU A 252 7.70 -2.26 -7.10
CA LEU A 252 6.53 -2.47 -7.96
C LEU A 252 5.22 -2.37 -7.16
N LEU A 253 5.13 -3.08 -6.02
CA LEU A 253 3.94 -3.07 -5.17
C LEU A 253 3.67 -1.68 -4.58
N THR A 254 4.72 -0.99 -4.14
CA THR A 254 4.58 0.37 -3.59
C THR A 254 4.21 1.37 -4.70
N ALA A 255 4.83 1.28 -5.88
CA ALA A 255 4.55 2.16 -6.99
C ALA A 255 3.09 2.03 -7.46
N ILE A 256 2.59 0.81 -7.64
CA ILE A 256 1.21 0.59 -8.09
C ILE A 256 0.18 1.01 -7.03
N THR A 257 0.42 0.68 -5.75
CA THR A 257 -0.49 1.08 -4.67
C THR A 257 -0.50 2.59 -4.49
N THR A 258 0.66 3.24 -4.50
CA THR A 258 0.74 4.70 -4.36
C THR A 258 0.16 5.44 -5.57
N ALA A 259 0.36 4.93 -6.78
CA ALA A 259 -0.19 5.54 -7.98
C ALA A 259 -1.74 5.58 -7.95
N PHE A 260 -2.37 4.48 -7.54
CA PHE A 260 -3.83 4.36 -7.52
C PHE A 260 -4.49 4.91 -6.23
N CYS A 261 -3.86 4.70 -5.08
CA CYS A 261 -4.46 5.03 -3.78
C CYS A 261 -3.88 6.30 -3.16
N GLY A 262 -2.90 6.94 -3.79
CA GLY A 262 -2.07 7.94 -3.13
C GLY A 262 -1.09 7.30 -2.12
N PRO A 263 -0.27 8.10 -1.45
CA PRO A 263 0.64 7.62 -0.43
C PRO A 263 -0.16 7.12 0.79
N VAL A 264 -0.12 5.82 1.08
CA VAL A 264 -0.74 5.22 2.27
C VAL A 264 0.32 4.97 3.32
N ALA A 265 0.15 5.61 4.48
CA ALA A 265 1.09 5.53 5.60
C ALA A 265 0.74 4.41 6.57
N PHE A 266 1.72 4.02 7.40
CA PHE A 266 1.63 3.12 8.55
C PHE A 266 1.26 1.65 8.29
N ILE A 267 0.48 1.29 7.28
CA ILE A 267 0.10 -0.12 7.01
C ILE A 267 1.35 -0.99 6.85
N GLY A 268 2.28 -0.58 5.98
CA GLY A 268 3.53 -1.33 5.75
C GLY A 268 4.48 -1.35 6.96
N LEU A 269 4.34 -0.41 7.89
CA LEU A 269 5.17 -0.35 9.07
C LEU A 269 4.59 -1.15 10.24
N ALA A 270 3.30 -0.96 10.55
CA ALA A 270 2.66 -1.52 11.73
C ALA A 270 2.18 -2.97 11.56
N VAL A 271 1.65 -3.31 10.39
CA VAL A 271 1.01 -4.63 10.18
C VAL A 271 1.98 -5.80 10.34
N PRO A 272 3.24 -5.77 9.86
CA PRO A 272 4.17 -6.86 10.12
C PRO A 272 4.39 -7.13 11.62
N HIS A 273 4.38 -6.09 12.44
CA HIS A 273 4.48 -6.24 13.90
C HIS A 273 3.21 -6.88 14.48
N ILE A 274 2.02 -6.47 14.02
CA ILE A 274 0.76 -7.11 14.42
C ILE A 274 0.80 -8.60 14.10
N ALA A 275 1.23 -8.95 12.89
CA ALA A 275 1.31 -10.35 12.46
C ALA A 275 2.32 -11.16 13.31
N ARG A 276 3.49 -10.59 13.65
CA ARG A 276 4.47 -11.23 14.55
C ARG A 276 3.91 -11.43 15.96
N LEU A 277 3.20 -10.45 16.51
CA LEU A 277 2.56 -10.55 17.82
C LEU A 277 1.50 -11.64 17.86
N LEU A 278 0.69 -11.77 16.81
CA LEU A 278 -0.35 -12.78 16.70
C LEU A 278 0.21 -14.19 16.55
N LEU A 279 1.19 -14.38 15.65
CA LEU A 279 1.72 -15.71 15.36
C LEU A 279 2.86 -16.14 16.28
N THR A 280 3.52 -15.22 16.96
CA THR A 280 4.70 -15.48 17.81
C THR A 280 5.80 -16.26 17.07
N THR A 281 6.01 -15.94 15.79
CA THR A 281 7.02 -16.61 14.95
C THR A 281 7.57 -15.64 13.90
N ASP A 282 8.87 -15.79 13.58
CA ASP A 282 9.53 -15.06 12.50
C ASP A 282 9.64 -15.88 11.21
N ASN A 283 9.14 -17.13 11.21
CA ASN A 283 9.19 -17.98 10.02
C ASN A 283 8.26 -17.44 8.91
N HIS A 284 8.86 -16.92 7.85
CA HIS A 284 8.17 -16.31 6.71
C HIS A 284 7.19 -17.24 5.99
N ARG A 285 7.34 -18.56 6.12
CA ARG A 285 6.38 -19.52 5.55
C ARG A 285 4.97 -19.32 6.12
N PHE A 286 4.85 -18.94 7.39
CA PHE A 286 3.58 -18.66 8.05
C PHE A 286 3.33 -17.17 8.20
N LEU A 287 4.40 -16.42 8.51
CA LEU A 287 4.32 -15.00 8.77
C LEU A 287 3.92 -14.19 7.54
N MET A 288 4.45 -14.52 6.35
CA MET A 288 4.18 -13.74 5.13
C MET A 288 2.70 -13.82 4.69
N PRO A 289 2.06 -15.00 4.55
CA PRO A 289 0.63 -15.07 4.26
C PRO A 289 -0.24 -14.41 5.34
N ALA A 290 0.12 -14.60 6.61
CA ALA A 290 -0.61 -13.95 7.71
C ALA A 290 -0.46 -12.43 7.68
N THR A 291 0.72 -11.91 7.32
CA THR A 291 0.93 -10.46 7.17
C THR A 291 0.08 -9.88 6.04
N MET A 292 -0.04 -10.59 4.91
CA MET A 292 -0.94 -10.19 3.82
C MET A 292 -2.39 -10.11 4.28
N LEU A 293 -2.88 -11.16 4.99
CA LEU A 293 -4.23 -11.18 5.54
C LEU A 293 -4.45 -10.10 6.59
N CYS A 294 -3.51 -9.92 7.52
CA CYS A 294 -3.55 -8.81 8.48
C CYS A 294 -3.61 -7.46 7.79
N GLY A 295 -2.83 -7.26 6.73
CA GLY A 295 -2.84 -6.04 5.94
C GLY A 295 -4.19 -5.75 5.31
N ALA A 296 -4.81 -6.77 4.71
CA ALA A 296 -6.16 -6.69 4.18
C ALA A 296 -7.20 -6.34 5.27
N VAL A 297 -7.13 -7.01 6.42
CA VAL A 297 -8.01 -6.76 7.58
C VAL A 297 -7.87 -5.32 8.07
N VAL A 298 -6.64 -4.85 8.30
CA VAL A 298 -6.38 -3.49 8.80
C VAL A 298 -6.83 -2.45 7.78
N ALA A 299 -6.57 -2.65 6.49
CA ALA A 299 -6.99 -1.73 5.44
C ALA A 299 -8.53 -1.65 5.32
N LEU A 300 -9.23 -2.79 5.36
CA LEU A 300 -10.70 -2.82 5.38
C LEU A 300 -11.28 -2.14 6.62
N LEU A 301 -10.67 -2.37 7.80
CA LEU A 301 -11.07 -1.69 9.02
C LEU A 301 -10.88 -0.17 8.93
N CYS A 302 -9.72 0.29 8.44
CA CYS A 302 -9.49 1.72 8.20
C CYS A 302 -10.53 2.29 7.23
N ASN A 303 -10.86 1.55 6.16
CA ASN A 303 -11.85 2.00 5.18
C ASN A 303 -13.24 2.14 5.78
N VAL A 304 -13.69 1.19 6.62
CA VAL A 304 -14.94 1.31 7.37
C VAL A 304 -14.93 2.58 8.23
N ILE A 305 -13.84 2.83 8.98
CA ILE A 305 -13.73 4.02 9.84
C ILE A 305 -13.80 5.31 9.01
N CYS A 306 -13.17 5.33 7.81
CA CYS A 306 -13.21 6.50 6.93
C CYS A 306 -14.61 6.88 6.48
N VAL A 307 -15.52 5.93 6.34
CA VAL A 307 -16.90 6.16 5.87
C VAL A 307 -17.93 6.30 7.01
N LEU A 308 -17.51 6.12 8.28
CA LEU A 308 -18.43 6.22 9.44
C LEU A 308 -19.15 7.57 9.60
N PRO A 309 -18.55 8.74 9.24
CA PRO A 309 -19.25 10.01 9.36
C PRO A 309 -20.50 10.13 8.47
N GLY A 310 -20.71 9.21 7.53
CA GLY A 310 -21.90 9.15 6.68
C GLY A 310 -22.06 10.41 5.82
N GLU A 311 -23.19 11.11 5.98
CA GLU A 311 -23.50 12.31 5.21
C GLU A 311 -22.53 13.49 5.48
N SER A 312 -21.83 13.49 6.62
CA SER A 312 -20.87 14.55 6.97
C SER A 312 -19.56 14.48 6.17
N GLY A 313 -19.37 13.47 5.33
CA GLY A 313 -18.20 13.29 4.46
C GLY A 313 -17.37 12.05 4.76
N VAL A 314 -16.22 11.93 4.10
CA VAL A 314 -15.30 10.79 4.24
C VAL A 314 -14.02 11.28 4.90
N ILE A 315 -13.61 10.61 5.99
CA ILE A 315 -12.34 10.91 6.65
C ILE A 315 -11.19 10.46 5.74
N PRO A 316 -10.14 11.29 5.55
CA PRO A 316 -8.97 10.88 4.80
C PRO A 316 -8.30 9.63 5.39
N LEU A 317 -7.84 8.72 4.52
CA LEU A 317 -7.24 7.45 4.94
C LEU A 317 -6.00 7.67 5.83
N ASN A 318 -5.15 8.63 5.48
CA ASN A 318 -3.94 8.97 6.24
C ASN A 318 -4.21 9.69 7.57
N ALA A 319 -5.45 10.05 7.89
CA ALA A 319 -5.84 10.46 9.24
C ALA A 319 -6.14 9.24 10.13
N VAL A 320 -6.66 8.15 9.56
CA VAL A 320 -7.07 6.95 10.29
C VAL A 320 -5.91 5.97 10.51
N THR A 321 -5.11 5.71 9.48
CA THR A 321 -4.04 4.69 9.53
C THR A 321 -3.00 4.93 10.62
N PRO A 322 -2.53 6.19 10.93
CA PRO A 322 -1.62 6.43 12.03
C PRO A 322 -2.24 6.20 13.41
N ILE A 323 -3.54 6.49 13.58
CA ILE A 323 -4.24 6.28 14.85
C ILE A 323 -4.23 4.79 15.24
N ILE A 324 -4.33 3.90 14.26
CA ILE A 324 -4.25 2.45 14.49
C ILE A 324 -2.79 1.99 14.56
N GLY A 325 -1.94 2.50 13.66
CA GLY A 325 -0.57 1.99 13.50
C GLY A 325 0.40 2.48 14.56
N ALA A 326 0.35 3.74 14.96
CA ALA A 326 1.33 4.31 15.90
C ALA A 326 1.29 3.66 17.30
N PRO A 327 0.12 3.41 17.92
CA PRO A 327 0.07 2.72 19.21
C PRO A 327 0.69 1.32 19.18
N VAL A 328 0.50 0.58 18.08
CA VAL A 328 1.09 -0.75 17.91
C VAL A 328 2.62 -0.68 17.88
N ILE A 329 3.17 0.27 17.13
CA ILE A 329 4.62 0.43 17.01
C ILE A 329 5.22 0.85 18.36
N ILE A 330 4.59 1.80 19.06
CA ILE A 330 5.02 2.23 20.39
C ILE A 330 5.03 1.05 21.36
N TYR A 331 3.97 0.23 21.35
CA TYR A 331 3.89 -0.97 22.20
C TYR A 331 5.02 -1.95 21.91
N VAL A 332 5.31 -2.22 20.62
CA VAL A 332 6.39 -3.13 20.21
C VAL A 332 7.74 -2.63 20.68
N ILE A 333 8.05 -1.34 20.45
CA ILE A 333 9.35 -0.74 20.85
C ILE A 333 9.55 -0.83 22.38
N ILE A 334 8.50 -0.58 23.17
CA ILE A 334 8.58 -0.68 24.64
C ILE A 334 8.81 -2.13 25.08
N ARG A 335 8.17 -3.09 24.40
CA ARG A 335 8.28 -4.51 24.72
C ARG A 335 9.64 -5.10 24.36
N GLU A 336 10.26 -4.68 23.25
CA GLU A 336 11.59 -5.16 22.85
C GLU A 336 12.72 -4.66 23.78
N ARG A 337 12.46 -3.62 24.55
CA ARG A 337 13.43 -3.10 25.54
C ARG A 337 13.34 -3.77 26.92
N ARG A 338 12.37 -4.62 27.16
CA ARG A 338 12.22 -5.45 28.36
C ARG A 338 12.67 -6.89 28.11
#